data_d3ca3fc3315597ad4457d3c98a3b98a3
#
_entry.id   d3ca3fc3315597ad4457d3c98a3b98a3
#
_cell.length_a   1.000
_cell.length_b   1.000
_cell.length_c   1.000
_cell.angle_alpha   90.00
_cell.angle_beta   90.00
_cell.angle_gamma   90.00
#
_symmetry.space_group_name_H-M   'P 1'
#
loop_
_entity.id
_entity.type
_entity.pdbx_description
1 polymer ?
#
loop_
_entity_poly.entity_id
_entity_poly.type
_entity_poly.pdbx_seq_one_letter_code
_entity_poly.pdbx_strand_id
1 'polypeptide(L)'
;ILLKDLRTGDVIDVESSIVSDDDIFPNHYWFTENLGHPLPVGHQYFSWLAEDHGGFKVAIDNSDSESGLEEEEEDTEWGLRKTWSRAHTPALDLPPLLPIGLNPFENISITSFQSWGGVAAEIADLWKRTEKPGKKLPQELKNLKKKHSGSEVDLIEALVAFVRDGI
;
A
#
# COMPACT_ATOMS: atom_id res chain seq x y z
N ILE A 1 -2.42 -4.78 -21.26
CA ILE A 1 -2.92 -5.89 -22.10
C ILE A 1 -3.91 -5.30 -23.08
N LEU A 2 -3.69 -5.49 -24.40
CA LEU A 2 -4.63 -5.09 -25.46
C LEU A 2 -5.35 -6.35 -25.94
N LEU A 3 -6.64 -6.44 -25.63
CA LEU A 3 -7.49 -7.53 -26.12
C LEU A 3 -8.08 -7.11 -27.47
N LYS A 4 -7.94 -7.97 -28.49
CA LYS A 4 -8.47 -7.72 -29.83
C LYS A 4 -9.68 -8.61 -30.06
N ASP A 5 -10.58 -8.13 -30.89
CA ASP A 5 -11.75 -8.89 -31.38
C ASP A 5 -12.77 -9.31 -30.31
N LEU A 6 -12.87 -8.56 -29.21
CA LEU A 6 -13.90 -8.79 -28.19
C LEU A 6 -15.29 -8.49 -28.72
N ARG A 7 -16.23 -9.37 -28.41
CA ARG A 7 -17.63 -9.28 -28.80
C ARG A 7 -18.56 -9.28 -27.61
N THR A 8 -19.74 -8.74 -27.77
CA THR A 8 -20.78 -8.84 -26.73
C THR A 8 -21.10 -10.31 -26.45
N GLY A 9 -20.98 -10.72 -25.17
CA GLY A 9 -21.16 -12.08 -24.70
C GLY A 9 -19.88 -12.86 -24.47
N ASP A 10 -18.73 -12.32 -24.85
CA ASP A 10 -17.45 -12.93 -24.50
C ASP A 10 -17.18 -12.81 -22.99
N VAL A 11 -16.59 -13.85 -22.42
CA VAL A 11 -16.11 -13.87 -21.02
C VAL A 11 -14.61 -13.66 -21.06
N ILE A 12 -14.14 -12.70 -20.26
CA ILE A 12 -12.71 -12.43 -20.08
C ILE A 12 -12.35 -12.94 -18.70
N ASP A 13 -11.40 -13.86 -18.64
CA ASP A 13 -10.77 -14.30 -17.40
C ASP A 13 -9.38 -13.69 -17.31
N VAL A 14 -9.09 -13.05 -16.17
CA VAL A 14 -7.80 -12.40 -15.91
C VAL A 14 -7.29 -12.87 -14.57
N GLU A 15 -6.12 -13.50 -14.59
CA GLU A 15 -5.39 -13.88 -13.40
C GLU A 15 -4.11 -13.06 -13.28
N SER A 16 -3.79 -12.59 -12.09
CA SER A 16 -2.54 -11.91 -11.81
C SER A 16 -1.99 -12.31 -10.43
N SER A 17 -0.69 -12.41 -10.32
CA SER A 17 0.01 -12.62 -9.06
C SER A 17 0.98 -11.47 -8.84
N ILE A 18 0.96 -10.91 -7.62
CA ILE A 18 1.90 -9.90 -7.20
C ILE A 18 2.67 -10.45 -6.00
N VAL A 19 3.99 -10.50 -6.13
CA VAL A 19 4.88 -10.83 -5.02
C VAL A 19 5.60 -9.55 -4.64
N SER A 20 5.47 -9.14 -3.39
CA SER A 20 6.18 -7.97 -2.86
C SER A 20 7.03 -8.39 -1.67
N ASP A 21 8.23 -7.84 -1.60
CA ASP A 21 9.10 -7.90 -0.43
C ASP A 21 9.24 -6.47 0.08
N ASP A 22 8.75 -6.22 1.30
CA ASP A 22 8.76 -4.88 1.87
C ASP A 22 9.99 -4.69 2.75
N ASP A 23 11.03 -4.11 2.17
CA ASP A 23 12.27 -3.76 2.87
C ASP A 23 12.09 -2.64 3.91
N ILE A 24 10.99 -1.90 3.85
CA ILE A 24 10.74 -0.77 4.77
C ILE A 24 10.27 -1.28 6.12
N PHE A 25 9.31 -2.21 6.10
CA PHE A 25 8.75 -2.83 7.30
C PHE A 25 8.87 -4.36 7.24
N PRO A 26 10.07 -4.93 7.35
CA PRO A 26 10.34 -6.34 7.03
C PRO A 26 9.58 -7.36 7.91
N ASN A 27 9.01 -6.93 9.04
CA ASN A 27 8.23 -7.78 9.95
C ASN A 27 6.76 -7.37 10.02
N HIS A 28 6.34 -6.46 9.16
CA HIS A 28 4.98 -5.94 9.16
C HIS A 28 4.43 -5.90 7.75
N TYR A 29 3.12 -6.02 7.66
CA TYR A 29 2.38 -5.83 6.43
C TYR A 29 1.20 -4.89 6.66
N TRP A 30 0.81 -4.24 5.59
CA TRP A 30 -0.40 -3.45 5.48
C TRP A 30 -0.95 -3.63 4.08
N PHE A 31 -2.20 -3.99 4.01
CA PHE A 31 -2.90 -4.21 2.75
C PHE A 31 -4.28 -3.58 2.81
N THR A 32 -4.73 -2.99 1.72
CA THR A 32 -6.09 -2.46 1.58
C THR A 32 -6.66 -2.87 0.25
N GLU A 33 -7.85 -3.46 0.26
CA GLU A 33 -8.61 -3.85 -0.92
C GLU A 33 -9.94 -3.09 -0.96
N ASN A 34 -10.29 -2.57 -2.15
CA ASN A 34 -11.60 -1.96 -2.36
C ASN A 34 -12.63 -3.04 -2.63
N LEU A 35 -13.72 -3.00 -1.86
CA LEU A 35 -14.88 -3.88 -2.03
C LEU A 35 -15.99 -3.20 -2.87
N GLY A 36 -15.94 -1.87 -3.00
CA GLY A 36 -16.83 -1.10 -3.87
C GLY A 36 -16.19 -0.86 -5.24
N HIS A 37 -17.02 -0.80 -6.29
CA HIS A 37 -16.57 -0.61 -7.66
C HIS A 37 -17.46 0.37 -8.41
N PRO A 38 -16.94 1.07 -9.43
CA PRO A 38 -17.74 1.94 -10.29
C PRO A 38 -18.63 1.16 -11.28
N LEU A 39 -18.49 -0.16 -11.35
CA LEU A 39 -19.30 -1.07 -12.13
C LEU A 39 -19.97 -2.10 -11.21
N PRO A 40 -21.16 -2.62 -11.58
CA PRO A 40 -21.80 -3.66 -10.78
C PRO A 40 -20.96 -4.95 -10.81
N VAL A 41 -20.83 -5.60 -9.67
CA VAL A 41 -20.10 -6.86 -9.52
C VAL A 41 -21.09 -7.96 -9.12
N GLY A 42 -21.12 -9.05 -9.87
CA GLY A 42 -22.03 -10.17 -9.61
C GLY A 42 -21.68 -10.94 -8.36
N HIS A 43 -20.41 -11.16 -8.11
CA HIS A 43 -19.88 -11.82 -6.91
C HIS A 43 -18.48 -11.29 -6.60
N GLN A 44 -18.23 -11.02 -5.32
CA GLN A 44 -16.91 -10.67 -4.79
C GLN A 44 -16.47 -11.74 -3.79
N TYR A 45 -15.20 -12.03 -3.84
CA TYR A 45 -14.55 -12.94 -2.90
C TYR A 45 -13.15 -12.42 -2.62
N PHE A 46 -12.86 -12.21 -1.35
CA PHE A 46 -11.54 -11.83 -0.88
C PHE A 46 -11.14 -12.77 0.26
N SER A 47 -9.95 -13.34 0.19
CA SER A 47 -9.44 -14.23 1.21
C SER A 47 -8.04 -13.82 1.64
N TRP A 48 -7.82 -13.83 2.93
CA TRP A 48 -6.54 -13.56 3.57
C TRP A 48 -6.09 -14.80 4.34
N LEU A 49 -4.87 -15.26 4.08
CA LEU A 49 -4.26 -16.36 4.81
C LEU A 49 -3.03 -15.82 5.54
N ALA A 50 -3.03 -15.94 6.87
CA ALA A 50 -1.89 -15.60 7.72
C ALA A 50 -1.33 -16.86 8.36
N GLU A 51 -0.03 -17.09 8.22
CA GLU A 51 0.66 -18.21 8.89
C GLU A 51 0.60 -18.09 10.42
N ASP A 52 0.45 -16.88 10.91
CA ASP A 52 0.43 -16.53 12.32
C ASP A 52 -1.02 -16.36 12.79
N HIS A 53 -1.48 -17.25 13.67
CA HIS A 53 -2.85 -17.36 14.20
C HIS A 53 -3.29 -16.18 15.07
N GLY A 54 -3.10 -14.95 14.66
CA GLY A 54 -3.68 -13.82 15.40
C GLY A 54 -2.88 -12.55 15.41
N GLY A 55 -1.82 -12.50 14.61
CA GLY A 55 -0.97 -11.33 14.53
C GLY A 55 -1.53 -10.17 13.71
N PHE A 56 -2.78 -10.20 13.20
CA PHE A 56 -3.29 -9.14 12.34
C PHE A 56 -4.61 -8.53 12.83
N LYS A 57 -4.84 -7.30 12.41
CA LYS A 57 -6.10 -6.57 12.59
C LYS A 57 -6.78 -6.34 11.26
N VAL A 58 -8.10 -6.37 11.29
CA VAL A 58 -8.94 -6.07 10.15
C VAL A 58 -9.81 -4.87 10.50
N ALA A 59 -9.94 -3.95 9.56
CA ALA A 59 -10.91 -2.87 9.60
C ALA A 59 -11.67 -2.82 8.27
N ILE A 60 -12.97 -2.61 8.33
CA ILE A 60 -13.82 -2.39 7.17
C ILE A 60 -14.34 -0.97 7.28
N ASP A 61 -13.94 -0.13 6.33
CA ASP A 61 -14.30 1.28 6.29
C ASP A 61 -15.37 1.53 5.21
N ASN A 62 -16.18 2.55 5.42
CA ASN A 62 -17.28 2.94 4.52
C ASN A 62 -18.32 1.82 4.28
N SER A 63 -18.39 0.84 5.19
CA SER A 63 -19.42 -0.17 5.16
C SER A 63 -20.72 0.39 5.72
N ASP A 64 -21.83 0.15 5.04
CA ASP A 64 -23.15 0.34 5.62
C ASP A 64 -23.66 -0.99 6.22
N SER A 65 -24.65 -0.90 7.08
CA SER A 65 -25.25 -2.08 7.75
C SER A 65 -25.96 -3.04 6.78
N GLU A 66 -26.15 -2.64 5.53
CA GLU A 66 -26.83 -3.41 4.47
C GLU A 66 -25.86 -3.94 3.42
N SER A 67 -24.55 -3.83 3.65
CA SER A 67 -23.53 -4.21 2.66
C SER A 67 -23.62 -5.69 2.21
N GLY A 68 -24.25 -6.55 3.02
CA GLY A 68 -24.39 -7.97 2.73
C GLY A 68 -23.03 -8.72 2.68
N LEU A 69 -22.01 -8.14 3.27
CA LEU A 69 -20.70 -8.76 3.37
C LEU A 69 -20.72 -9.86 4.43
N GLU A 70 -20.43 -11.08 4.01
CA GLU A 70 -20.32 -12.26 4.87
C GLU A 70 -18.85 -12.49 5.23
N GLU A 71 -18.55 -12.77 6.48
CA GLU A 71 -17.21 -13.11 6.97
C GLU A 71 -17.17 -14.56 7.44
N GLU A 72 -16.18 -15.31 7.01
CA GLU A 72 -15.89 -16.67 7.44
C GLU A 72 -14.46 -16.75 7.95
N GLU A 73 -14.25 -17.59 8.98
CA GLU A 73 -12.92 -17.86 9.54
C GLU A 73 -12.68 -19.35 9.59
N GLU A 74 -11.51 -19.78 9.14
CA GLU A 74 -11.11 -21.18 9.07
C GLU A 74 -9.67 -21.36 9.51
N ASP A 75 -9.44 -22.28 10.47
CA ASP A 75 -8.11 -22.78 10.77
C ASP A 75 -7.68 -23.80 9.72
N THR A 76 -6.60 -23.51 9.01
CA THR A 76 -6.04 -24.38 7.97
C THR A 76 -4.69 -24.93 8.41
N GLU A 77 -4.16 -25.90 7.67
CA GLU A 77 -2.79 -26.40 7.89
C GLU A 77 -1.70 -25.34 7.66
N TRP A 78 -2.03 -24.26 6.97
CA TRP A 78 -1.13 -23.15 6.61
C TRP A 78 -1.29 -21.92 7.51
N GLY A 79 -2.25 -21.92 8.43
CA GLY A 79 -2.57 -20.84 9.32
C GLY A 79 -4.04 -20.42 9.31
N LEU A 80 -4.34 -19.26 9.83
CA LEU A 80 -5.68 -18.71 9.91
C LEU A 80 -6.09 -18.09 8.56
N ARG A 81 -7.18 -18.59 7.97
CA ARG A 81 -7.82 -18.01 6.80
C ARG A 81 -9.05 -17.22 7.21
N LYS A 82 -9.13 -15.98 6.78
CA LYS A 82 -10.36 -15.18 6.81
C LYS A 82 -10.82 -14.90 5.40
N THR A 83 -12.12 -15.02 5.18
CA THR A 83 -12.74 -14.85 3.88
C THR A 83 -13.90 -13.87 4.00
N TRP A 84 -13.98 -12.95 3.06
CA TRP A 84 -15.10 -12.03 2.92
C TRP A 84 -15.70 -12.22 1.54
N SER A 85 -17.01 -12.39 1.52
CA SER A 85 -17.73 -12.59 0.27
C SER A 85 -19.07 -11.87 0.25
N ARG A 86 -19.52 -11.49 -0.90
CA ARG A 86 -20.89 -11.03 -1.15
C ARG A 86 -21.30 -11.18 -2.61
N ALA A 87 -22.60 -11.35 -2.80
CA ALA A 87 -23.23 -11.36 -4.12
C ALA A 87 -23.86 -10.00 -4.43
N HIS A 88 -23.87 -9.63 -5.72
CA HIS A 88 -24.63 -8.49 -6.22
C HIS A 88 -24.25 -7.12 -5.65
N THR A 89 -22.95 -6.76 -5.71
CA THR A 89 -22.52 -5.41 -5.38
C THR A 89 -22.99 -4.44 -6.46
N PRO A 90 -23.83 -3.44 -6.13
CA PRO A 90 -24.22 -2.43 -7.09
C PRO A 90 -23.04 -1.53 -7.48
N ALA A 91 -23.13 -0.93 -8.66
CA ALA A 91 -22.20 0.12 -9.04
C ALA A 91 -22.31 1.30 -8.09
N LEU A 92 -21.17 1.83 -7.65
CA LEU A 92 -21.15 3.09 -6.90
C LEU A 92 -21.15 4.25 -7.89
N ASP A 93 -22.17 5.11 -7.78
CA ASP A 93 -22.22 6.36 -8.54
C ASP A 93 -21.27 7.39 -7.93
N LEU A 94 -20.17 7.64 -8.62
CA LEU A 94 -19.14 8.53 -8.15
C LEU A 94 -19.41 9.97 -8.61
N PRO A 95 -19.38 10.95 -7.73
CA PRO A 95 -19.43 12.34 -8.14
C PRO A 95 -18.22 12.67 -9.03
N PRO A 96 -18.39 13.53 -10.04
CA PRO A 96 -17.36 13.83 -11.04
C PRO A 96 -16.09 14.48 -10.47
N LEU A 97 -16.18 15.03 -9.25
CA LEU A 97 -15.06 15.66 -8.56
C LEU A 97 -15.01 15.14 -7.12
N LEU A 98 -14.18 14.12 -6.91
CA LEU A 98 -13.84 13.66 -5.57
C LEU A 98 -12.62 14.44 -5.04
N PRO A 99 -12.62 14.87 -3.77
CA PRO A 99 -11.43 15.42 -3.14
C PRO A 99 -10.25 14.41 -3.19
N ILE A 100 -9.05 14.94 -3.41
CA ILE A 100 -7.85 14.11 -3.39
C ILE A 100 -7.71 13.46 -2.00
N GLY A 101 -7.51 12.15 -1.98
CA GLY A 101 -7.35 11.37 -0.75
C GLY A 101 -8.64 10.86 -0.13
N LEU A 102 -9.81 11.20 -0.69
CA LEU A 102 -11.06 10.57 -0.29
C LEU A 102 -11.25 9.25 -1.05
N ASN A 103 -11.32 8.13 -0.33
CA ASN A 103 -11.75 6.85 -0.87
C ASN A 103 -13.25 6.67 -0.58
N PRO A 104 -14.16 6.75 -1.55
CA PRO A 104 -15.60 6.59 -1.33
C PRO A 104 -16.03 5.13 -1.29
N PHE A 105 -15.15 4.22 -1.68
CA PHE A 105 -15.45 2.80 -1.72
C PHE A 105 -15.42 2.18 -0.33
N GLU A 106 -16.32 1.23 -0.10
CA GLU A 106 -16.12 0.28 0.97
C GLU A 106 -14.79 -0.45 0.76
N ASN A 107 -14.00 -0.55 1.80
CA ASN A 107 -12.69 -1.20 1.72
C ASN A 107 -12.41 -2.03 2.97
N ILE A 108 -11.59 -3.04 2.78
CA ILE A 108 -11.04 -3.86 3.85
C ILE A 108 -9.55 -3.55 3.98
N SER A 109 -9.13 -3.21 5.19
CA SER A 109 -7.73 -2.97 5.54
C SER A 109 -7.25 -4.04 6.50
N ILE A 110 -6.11 -4.65 6.21
CA ILE A 110 -5.49 -5.69 7.02
C ILE A 110 -4.07 -5.25 7.37
N THR A 111 -3.70 -5.37 8.64
CA THR A 111 -2.36 -4.98 9.09
C THR A 111 -1.89 -5.83 10.26
N SER A 112 -0.59 -6.11 10.31
CA SER A 112 0.07 -6.72 11.47
C SER A 112 0.40 -5.72 12.57
N PHE A 113 0.31 -4.41 12.33
CA PHE A 113 0.51 -3.40 13.37
C PHE A 113 -0.60 -3.43 14.41
N GLN A 114 -0.23 -3.59 15.67
CA GLN A 114 -1.18 -3.68 16.77
C GLN A 114 -1.66 -2.31 17.29
N SER A 115 -0.93 -1.23 16.99
CA SER A 115 -1.27 0.13 17.40
C SER A 115 -0.56 1.18 16.56
N TRP A 116 -1.07 2.39 16.57
CA TRP A 116 -0.40 3.56 16.01
C TRP A 116 0.94 3.86 16.69
N GLY A 117 1.07 3.52 17.98
CA GLY A 117 2.34 3.62 18.69
C GLY A 117 3.41 2.68 18.10
N GLY A 118 3.02 1.47 17.68
CA GLY A 118 3.90 0.54 16.98
C GLY A 118 4.35 1.11 15.63
N VAL A 119 3.41 1.62 14.82
CA VAL A 119 3.74 2.29 13.55
C VAL A 119 4.73 3.43 13.76
N ALA A 120 4.46 4.31 14.74
CA ALA A 120 5.33 5.44 15.04
C ALA A 120 6.73 5.01 15.50
N ALA A 121 6.84 3.91 16.26
CA ALA A 121 8.12 3.38 16.70
C ALA A 121 8.95 2.86 15.52
N GLU A 122 8.35 2.10 14.61
CA GLU A 122 9.04 1.60 13.40
C GLU A 122 9.50 2.74 12.50
N ILE A 123 8.64 3.74 12.27
CA ILE A 123 9.00 4.94 11.50
C ILE A 123 10.15 5.70 12.17
N ALA A 124 10.13 5.85 13.51
CA ALA A 124 11.19 6.53 14.23
C ALA A 124 12.52 5.77 14.12
N ASP A 125 12.48 4.44 14.15
CA ASP A 125 13.69 3.62 13.99
C ASP A 125 14.22 3.63 12.55
N LEU A 126 13.32 3.64 11.57
CA LEU A 126 13.68 3.83 10.16
C LEU A 126 14.38 5.19 9.98
N TRP A 127 13.78 6.26 10.53
CA TRP A 127 14.37 7.61 10.49
C TRP A 127 15.77 7.65 11.10
N LYS A 128 15.97 7.09 12.29
CA LYS A 128 17.29 7.01 12.93
C LYS A 128 18.33 6.26 12.09
N ARG A 129 17.89 5.22 11.37
CA ARG A 129 18.78 4.48 10.44
C ARG A 129 19.19 5.33 9.25
N THR A 130 18.28 6.13 8.71
CA THR A 130 18.53 7.02 7.57
C THR A 130 19.32 8.28 7.94
N GLU A 131 19.29 8.72 9.22
CA GLU A 131 20.12 9.82 9.72
C GLU A 131 21.62 9.53 9.68
N LYS A 132 22.04 8.28 9.60
CA LYS A 132 23.45 7.89 9.47
C LYS A 132 23.80 7.76 7.99
N PRO A 133 24.29 8.84 7.38
CA PRO A 133 24.67 8.79 5.97
C PRO A 133 25.76 7.74 5.77
N GLY A 134 25.63 6.95 4.69
CA GLY A 134 26.65 5.99 4.31
C GLY A 134 28.04 6.66 4.16
N LYS A 135 29.11 5.90 4.32
CA LYS A 135 30.50 6.44 4.35
C LYS A 135 30.87 7.29 3.11
N LYS A 136 30.24 7.08 1.98
CA LYS A 136 30.47 7.84 0.74
C LYS A 136 29.92 9.27 0.80
N LEU A 137 28.71 9.46 1.33
CA LEU A 137 28.04 10.76 1.36
C LEU A 137 28.83 11.84 2.16
N PRO A 138 29.35 11.58 3.39
CA PRO A 138 30.16 12.56 4.08
C PRO A 138 31.44 12.96 3.34
N GLN A 139 32.04 12.03 2.59
CA GLN A 139 33.23 12.32 1.81
C GLN A 139 32.92 13.22 0.61
N GLU A 140 31.82 12.96 -0.08
CA GLU A 140 31.39 13.78 -1.22
C GLU A 140 30.95 15.17 -0.78
N LEU A 141 30.23 15.29 0.34
CA LEU A 141 29.89 16.59 0.93
C LEU A 141 31.14 17.40 1.34
N LYS A 142 32.19 16.75 1.87
CA LYS A 142 33.46 17.42 2.15
C LYS A 142 34.13 17.94 0.88
N ASN A 143 34.10 17.14 -0.18
CA ASN A 143 34.68 17.55 -1.48
C ASN A 143 33.90 18.71 -2.07
N LEU A 144 32.55 18.68 -2.06
CA LEU A 144 31.72 19.80 -2.50
C LEU A 144 32.00 21.07 -1.71
N LYS A 145 32.00 21.00 -0.37
CA LYS A 145 32.36 22.15 0.50
C LYS A 145 33.72 22.70 0.21
N LYS A 146 34.72 21.87 -0.03
CA LYS A 146 36.08 22.31 -0.36
C LYS A 146 36.14 23.00 -1.75
N LYS A 147 35.44 22.45 -2.73
CA LYS A 147 35.37 22.96 -4.09
C LYS A 147 34.67 24.33 -4.17
N HIS A 148 33.66 24.55 -3.36
CA HIS A 148 32.79 25.74 -3.38
C HIS A 148 32.96 26.59 -2.09
N SER A 149 34.14 26.58 -1.47
CA SER A 149 34.42 27.28 -0.21
C SER A 149 34.43 28.81 -0.34
N GLY A 150 34.37 29.36 -1.53
CA GLY A 150 34.40 30.80 -1.78
C GLY A 150 33.04 31.48 -1.93
N SER A 151 31.94 30.69 -2.07
CA SER A 151 30.60 31.22 -2.31
C SER A 151 29.59 30.29 -1.71
N GLU A 152 28.74 30.81 -0.83
CA GLU A 152 27.64 30.04 -0.21
C GLU A 152 26.55 29.68 -1.23
N VAL A 153 26.30 30.57 -2.19
CA VAL A 153 25.32 30.34 -3.26
C VAL A 153 25.78 29.20 -4.16
N ASP A 154 27.07 29.21 -4.59
CA ASP A 154 27.60 28.14 -5.44
C ASP A 154 27.60 26.78 -4.71
N LEU A 155 27.82 26.79 -3.41
CA LEU A 155 27.70 25.57 -2.58
C LEU A 155 26.27 25.04 -2.54
N ILE A 156 25.27 25.92 -2.36
CA ILE A 156 23.86 25.52 -2.35
C ILE A 156 23.47 24.95 -3.72
N GLU A 157 23.82 25.60 -4.81
CA GLU A 157 23.56 25.12 -6.16
C GLU A 157 24.22 23.76 -6.42
N ALA A 158 25.46 23.58 -5.99
CA ALA A 158 26.16 22.30 -6.10
C ALA A 158 25.52 21.19 -5.27
N LEU A 159 25.01 21.49 -4.08
CA LEU A 159 24.28 20.53 -3.23
C LEU A 159 22.94 20.15 -3.86
N VAL A 160 22.20 21.11 -4.41
CA VAL A 160 20.94 20.83 -5.12
C VAL A 160 21.18 19.96 -6.36
N ALA A 161 22.20 20.27 -7.14
CA ALA A 161 22.58 19.45 -8.29
C ALA A 161 22.99 18.03 -7.88
N PHE A 162 23.76 17.89 -6.79
CA PHE A 162 24.17 16.59 -6.25
C PHE A 162 22.95 15.72 -5.87
N VAL A 163 21.97 16.31 -5.17
CA VAL A 163 20.74 15.57 -4.78
C VAL A 163 19.91 15.20 -6.01
N ARG A 164 19.78 16.12 -6.97
CA ARG A 164 18.96 15.88 -8.17
C ARG A 164 19.56 14.84 -9.12
N ASP A 165 20.87 14.85 -9.32
CA ASP A 165 21.54 14.11 -10.39
C ASP A 165 22.36 12.93 -9.86
N GLY A 166 22.56 12.83 -8.53
CA GLY A 166 23.49 11.89 -7.88
C GLY A 166 22.84 10.87 -6.96
N ILE A 167 21.54 10.96 -6.72
CA ILE A 167 20.71 10.00 -5.98
C ILE A 167 19.59 9.55 -6.95
#